data_9d3f59b2dc5597fb7b03f479f69ee562
#
_entry.id   9d3f59b2dc5597fb7b03f479f69ee562
#
_cell.length_a   1.000
_cell.length_b   1.000
_cell.length_c   1.000
_cell.angle_alpha   90.00
_cell.angle_beta   90.00
_cell.angle_gamma   90.00
#
_symmetry.space_group_name_H-M   'P 1'
#
loop_
_entity.id
_entity.type
_entity.pdbx_description
1 polymer ?
#
loop_
_entity_poly.entity_id
_entity_poly.type
_entity_poly.pdbx_seq_one_letter_code
_entity_poly.pdbx_strand_id
1 'polypeptide(L)'
;MNGHWYGRYSDTSTGQIVIEFDDRGEYFEGSAYAFNDNPSSPGTFAYIKTIDKSNQGTVKAPLAPLDPRSGEISDWKSVVSLFPNNTIIPSEAQVDFDWNGNFLIIKWKTNISTFGAAELTKSEVENTSTYVPLPVTSWLEFKDRVTKLEHYRYIFRGQSTTKRLRTPFHRTGRGDMRRFFLEDVPTLHRHLTARTPHLFNLLNPTENAAFLNLVQHHGYPTPLLDWTYSPFVAAFFAYQRIKMSEAAAASEDRKVRIFVFDKLQWCTDIQQILSINIRWPHFSILEPVAIGNERLIPQQALSSFTTVDDIETYIQSKENETKCYLQVIDLPVKGRDQIMRELGLMGITAGSLFPGLDGACEELRERFFRL
;
A
#
# COMPACT_ATOMS: atom_id res chain seq x y z
N MET A 1 -3.45 -11.97 15.86
CA MET A 1 -4.31 -10.88 15.31
C MET A 1 -3.57 -9.88 14.43
N ASN A 2 -2.22 -9.83 14.46
CA ASN A 2 -1.44 -8.83 13.71
C ASN A 2 -1.81 -8.71 12.23
N GLY A 3 -1.88 -7.49 11.70
CA GLY A 3 -2.17 -7.20 10.30
C GLY A 3 -3.52 -6.52 10.06
N HIS A 4 -4.02 -6.64 8.84
CA HIS A 4 -5.20 -5.96 8.34
C HIS A 4 -6.38 -6.93 8.20
N TRP A 5 -7.53 -6.54 8.76
CA TRP A 5 -8.76 -7.30 8.82
C TRP A 5 -9.90 -6.49 8.22
N TYR A 6 -10.76 -7.10 7.43
CA TYR A 6 -11.89 -6.41 6.83
C TYR A 6 -13.11 -7.31 6.77
N GLY A 7 -14.28 -6.70 6.80
CA GLY A 7 -15.56 -7.40 6.69
C GLY A 7 -16.73 -6.45 6.70
N ARG A 8 -17.91 -7.03 6.75
CA ARG A 8 -19.16 -6.29 6.91
C ARG A 8 -19.75 -6.56 8.27
N TYR A 9 -20.35 -5.55 8.84
CA TYR A 9 -21.10 -5.69 10.07
C TYR A 9 -22.61 -5.50 9.86
N SER A 10 -23.39 -6.09 10.75
CA SER A 10 -24.85 -5.98 10.77
C SER A 10 -25.35 -5.93 12.20
N ASP A 11 -26.56 -5.55 12.37
CA ASP A 11 -27.54 -5.56 13.46
C ASP A 11 -28.23 -4.20 13.61
N THR A 12 -27.87 -3.33 14.59
CA THR A 12 -28.51 -2.00 14.74
C THR A 12 -28.31 -1.13 13.49
N SER A 13 -27.19 -1.32 12.80
CA SER A 13 -26.89 -0.71 11.51
C SER A 13 -26.04 -1.68 10.67
N THR A 14 -25.83 -1.35 9.39
CA THR A 14 -24.99 -2.14 8.50
C THR A 14 -23.87 -1.30 7.92
N GLY A 15 -22.77 -1.93 7.56
CA GLY A 15 -21.63 -1.23 6.97
C GLY A 15 -20.40 -2.09 6.80
N GLN A 16 -19.31 -1.43 6.51
CA GLN A 16 -17.98 -2.03 6.40
C GLN A 16 -17.17 -1.74 7.66
N ILE A 17 -16.32 -2.68 8.04
CA ILE A 17 -15.38 -2.48 9.13
C ILE A 17 -13.99 -2.94 8.69
N VAL A 18 -13.00 -2.14 9.04
CA VAL A 18 -11.57 -2.41 8.84
C VAL A 18 -10.90 -2.32 10.20
N ILE A 19 -10.08 -3.30 10.54
CA ILE A 19 -9.28 -3.29 11.77
C ILE A 19 -7.82 -3.51 11.38
N GLU A 20 -6.97 -2.67 11.92
CA GLU A 20 -5.53 -2.67 11.72
C GLU A 20 -4.84 -2.93 13.06
N PHE A 21 -4.15 -4.06 13.20
CA PHE A 21 -3.43 -4.42 14.41
C PHE A 21 -1.93 -4.49 14.19
N ASP A 22 -1.18 -3.95 15.17
CA ASP A 22 0.25 -4.18 15.36
C ASP A 22 0.48 -5.11 16.55
N ASP A 23 1.46 -6.00 16.42
CA ASP A 23 1.99 -6.82 17.50
C ASP A 23 2.94 -5.99 18.36
N ARG A 24 2.63 -5.84 19.66
CA ARG A 24 3.42 -5.08 20.64
C ARG A 24 4.27 -5.98 21.55
N GLY A 25 4.45 -7.24 21.18
CA GLY A 25 5.19 -8.21 21.97
C GLY A 25 4.29 -8.96 22.97
N GLU A 26 3.67 -8.28 23.92
CA GLU A 26 2.83 -8.89 24.95
C GLU A 26 1.33 -8.78 24.64
N TYR A 27 0.91 -7.82 23.82
CA TYR A 27 -0.48 -7.54 23.46
C TYR A 27 -0.60 -7.08 22.01
N PHE A 28 -1.82 -6.99 21.51
CA PHE A 28 -2.12 -6.35 20.23
C PHE A 28 -2.71 -4.96 20.46
N GLU A 29 -2.33 -4.03 19.58
CA GLU A 29 -2.79 -2.65 19.61
C GLU A 29 -3.13 -2.20 18.22
N GLY A 30 -4.20 -1.42 18.06
CA GLY A 30 -4.56 -0.97 16.74
C GLY A 30 -5.80 -0.10 16.67
N SER A 31 -6.24 0.11 15.44
CA SER A 31 -7.32 1.01 15.06
C SER A 31 -8.42 0.25 14.34
N ALA A 32 -9.68 0.50 14.70
CA ALA A 32 -10.84 -0.01 13.98
C ALA A 32 -11.64 1.16 13.39
N TYR A 33 -12.09 1.00 12.14
CA TYR A 33 -12.87 1.97 11.40
C TYR A 33 -14.14 1.30 10.90
N ALA A 34 -15.30 1.76 11.37
CA ALA A 34 -16.61 1.31 10.91
C ALA A 34 -17.22 2.40 10.00
N PHE A 35 -17.51 2.04 8.76
CA PHE A 35 -18.12 2.90 7.75
C PHE A 35 -19.57 2.45 7.55
N ASN A 36 -20.52 3.34 7.88
CA ASN A 36 -21.94 3.03 7.82
C ASN A 36 -22.44 3.07 6.35
N ASP A 37 -23.30 2.12 5.96
CA ASP A 37 -23.95 2.11 4.63
C ASP A 37 -24.94 3.28 4.49
N ASN A 38 -25.53 3.73 5.61
CA ASN A 38 -26.40 4.91 5.61
C ASN A 38 -25.54 6.18 5.75
N PRO A 39 -25.46 7.03 4.72
CA PRO A 39 -24.65 8.24 4.75
C PRO A 39 -25.13 9.28 5.80
N SER A 40 -26.36 9.14 6.31
CA SER A 40 -26.90 9.97 7.39
C SER A 40 -26.44 9.51 8.77
N SER A 41 -25.72 8.41 8.86
CA SER A 41 -25.17 7.89 10.11
C SER A 41 -23.65 8.04 10.11
N PRO A 42 -23.05 8.52 11.20
CA PRO A 42 -21.61 8.73 11.26
C PRO A 42 -20.83 7.41 11.19
N GLY A 43 -19.72 7.41 10.47
CA GLY A 43 -18.68 6.42 10.63
C GLY A 43 -18.03 6.54 12.00
N THR A 44 -17.45 5.46 12.51
CA THR A 44 -16.90 5.40 13.87
C THR A 44 -15.47 4.87 13.84
N PHE A 45 -14.62 5.53 14.60
CA PHE A 45 -13.27 5.06 14.94
C PHE A 45 -13.28 4.47 16.33
N ALA A 46 -12.52 3.38 16.52
CA ALA A 46 -12.22 2.81 17.84
C ALA A 46 -10.71 2.55 17.96
N TYR A 47 -10.13 2.94 19.08
CA TYR A 47 -8.79 2.52 19.45
C TYR A 47 -8.87 1.27 20.32
N ILE A 48 -8.13 0.22 19.93
CA ILE A 48 -8.22 -1.09 20.54
C ILE A 48 -6.85 -1.48 21.11
N LYS A 49 -6.86 -1.92 22.37
CA LYS A 49 -5.70 -2.51 23.02
C LYS A 49 -6.13 -3.74 23.77
N THR A 50 -5.58 -4.90 23.42
CA THR A 50 -5.85 -6.15 24.16
C THR A 50 -5.04 -6.19 25.44
N ILE A 51 -5.48 -7.00 26.42
CA ILE A 51 -4.75 -7.19 27.67
C ILE A 51 -3.48 -8.01 27.44
N ASP A 52 -3.62 -9.03 26.61
CA ASP A 52 -2.56 -9.98 26.24
C ASP A 52 -2.77 -10.48 24.79
N LYS A 53 -2.13 -11.59 24.43
CA LYS A 53 -2.26 -12.26 23.12
C LYS A 53 -3.24 -13.43 23.09
N SER A 54 -4.18 -13.48 24.03
CA SER A 54 -5.23 -14.50 24.03
C SER A 54 -6.05 -14.45 22.75
N ASN A 55 -6.50 -15.62 22.29
CA ASN A 55 -7.30 -15.74 21.08
C ASN A 55 -8.72 -15.21 21.25
N GLN A 56 -9.18 -15.06 22.48
CA GLN A 56 -10.50 -14.56 22.84
C GLN A 56 -10.40 -13.62 24.03
N GLY A 57 -11.32 -12.67 24.11
CA GLY A 57 -11.36 -11.74 25.23
C GLY A 57 -12.38 -10.63 25.02
N THR A 58 -12.41 -9.74 26.00
CA THR A 58 -13.24 -8.54 25.98
C THR A 58 -12.37 -7.31 26.17
N VAL A 59 -12.59 -6.31 25.34
CA VAL A 59 -11.91 -5.00 25.46
C VAL A 59 -12.93 -3.88 25.53
N LYS A 60 -12.59 -2.81 26.24
CA LYS A 60 -13.31 -1.55 26.17
C LYS A 60 -12.57 -0.62 25.22
N ALA A 61 -13.28 -0.08 24.25
CA ALA A 61 -12.75 0.80 23.22
C ALA A 61 -13.42 2.17 23.28
N PRO A 62 -12.67 3.26 23.47
CA PRO A 62 -13.19 4.59 23.26
C PRO A 62 -13.53 4.80 21.80
N LEU A 63 -14.64 5.49 21.54
CA LEU A 63 -15.16 5.74 20.21
C LEU A 63 -15.10 7.22 19.86
N ALA A 64 -14.79 7.51 18.60
CA ALA A 64 -14.87 8.85 18.03
C ALA A 64 -15.57 8.81 16.66
N PRO A 65 -16.26 9.89 16.23
CA PRO A 65 -16.83 9.95 14.92
C PRO A 65 -15.75 10.15 13.84
N LEU A 66 -16.05 9.66 12.64
CA LEU A 66 -15.34 10.05 11.43
C LEU A 66 -16.06 11.24 10.77
N ASP A 67 -15.31 12.26 10.36
CA ASP A 67 -15.88 13.37 9.57
C ASP A 67 -16.32 12.81 8.20
N PRO A 68 -17.60 12.90 7.84
CA PRO A 68 -18.12 12.30 6.61
C PRO A 68 -17.55 12.96 5.32
N ARG A 69 -16.97 14.16 5.43
CA ARG A 69 -16.41 14.91 4.30
C ARG A 69 -14.95 14.50 4.01
N SER A 70 -14.19 14.23 5.07
CA SER A 70 -12.75 13.95 4.97
C SER A 70 -12.37 12.52 5.34
N GLY A 71 -13.23 11.80 6.09
CA GLY A 71 -12.88 10.49 6.68
C GLY A 71 -11.88 10.58 7.83
N GLU A 72 -11.57 11.77 8.31
CA GLU A 72 -10.67 11.97 9.44
C GLU A 72 -11.38 11.69 10.77
N ILE A 73 -10.61 11.26 11.76
CA ILE A 73 -11.09 11.12 13.14
C ILE A 73 -11.34 12.51 13.68
N SER A 74 -12.55 12.74 14.21
CA SER A 74 -13.00 14.05 14.67
C SER A 74 -13.61 13.98 16.07
N ASP A 75 -13.94 15.12 16.64
CA ASP A 75 -14.79 15.19 17.81
C ASP A 75 -16.26 15.41 17.42
N TRP A 76 -17.18 14.97 18.30
CA TRP A 76 -18.60 15.06 18.00
C TRP A 76 -19.09 16.52 17.80
N LYS A 77 -18.55 17.47 18.54
CA LYS A 77 -18.96 18.88 18.44
C LYS A 77 -18.69 19.46 17.06
N SER A 78 -17.58 19.03 16.44
CA SER A 78 -17.17 19.50 15.12
C SER A 78 -18.00 18.94 13.95
N VAL A 79 -18.61 17.78 14.14
CA VAL A 79 -19.33 17.07 13.06
C VAL A 79 -20.84 16.96 13.27
N VAL A 80 -21.36 17.28 14.46
CA VAL A 80 -22.78 17.07 14.79
C VAL A 80 -23.75 17.76 13.80
N SER A 81 -23.38 18.93 13.30
CA SER A 81 -24.20 19.70 12.35
C SER A 81 -24.27 19.06 10.95
N LEU A 82 -23.45 18.07 10.65
CA LEU A 82 -23.42 17.36 9.37
C LEU A 82 -24.39 16.17 9.34
N PHE A 83 -25.01 15.86 10.48
CA PHE A 83 -25.94 14.75 10.64
C PHE A 83 -27.33 15.24 11.00
N PRO A 84 -28.38 14.43 10.81
CA PRO A 84 -29.75 14.78 11.21
C PRO A 84 -29.83 15.20 12.70
N ASN A 85 -30.74 16.10 13.00
CA ASN A 85 -31.02 16.51 14.37
C ASN A 85 -31.36 15.26 15.23
N ASN A 86 -30.83 15.22 16.45
CA ASN A 86 -30.95 14.11 17.39
C ASN A 86 -30.08 12.85 17.06
N THR A 87 -29.16 12.92 16.12
CA THR A 87 -28.17 11.85 15.97
C THR A 87 -27.30 11.78 17.21
N ILE A 88 -27.22 10.59 17.81
CA ILE A 88 -26.40 10.32 19.00
C ILE A 88 -25.29 9.36 18.58
N ILE A 89 -24.05 9.69 18.96
CA ILE A 89 -22.89 8.84 18.75
C ILE A 89 -22.49 8.19 20.09
N PRO A 90 -22.18 6.89 20.10
CA PRO A 90 -21.62 6.27 21.28
C PRO A 90 -20.20 6.79 21.54
N SER A 91 -19.83 6.90 22.82
CA SER A 91 -18.47 7.30 23.23
C SER A 91 -17.59 6.13 23.63
N GLU A 92 -18.18 4.95 23.87
CA GLU A 92 -17.49 3.74 24.29
C GLU A 92 -18.23 2.51 23.78
N ALA A 93 -17.47 1.47 23.42
CA ALA A 93 -17.99 0.13 23.16
C ALA A 93 -17.24 -0.90 24.02
N GLN A 94 -17.98 -1.88 24.50
CA GLN A 94 -17.43 -3.15 24.94
C GLN A 94 -17.42 -4.09 23.74
N VAL A 95 -16.26 -4.66 23.42
CA VAL A 95 -16.06 -5.53 22.27
C VAL A 95 -15.56 -6.89 22.74
N ASP A 96 -16.34 -7.91 22.48
CA ASP A 96 -15.94 -9.31 22.65
C ASP A 96 -15.33 -9.78 21.33
N PHE A 97 -14.19 -10.44 21.37
CA PHE A 97 -13.51 -10.96 20.20
C PHE A 97 -13.13 -12.43 20.35
N ASP A 98 -13.15 -13.13 19.21
CA ASP A 98 -12.63 -14.49 19.06
C ASP A 98 -11.84 -14.57 17.73
N TRP A 99 -10.59 -14.99 17.82
CA TRP A 99 -9.66 -15.07 16.70
C TRP A 99 -9.09 -16.49 16.54
N ASN A 100 -9.19 -17.03 15.33
CA ASN A 100 -8.69 -18.37 14.99
C ASN A 100 -7.59 -18.39 13.93
N GLY A 101 -6.91 -17.27 13.68
CA GLY A 101 -5.85 -17.14 12.68
C GLY A 101 -6.33 -16.63 11.33
N ASN A 102 -7.42 -17.13 10.78
CA ASN A 102 -7.97 -16.73 9.48
C ASN A 102 -9.16 -15.77 9.61
N PHE A 103 -9.92 -15.91 10.68
CA PHE A 103 -11.11 -15.13 10.98
C PHE A 103 -10.98 -14.44 12.32
N LEU A 104 -11.49 -13.21 12.40
CA LEU A 104 -11.67 -12.46 13.62
C LEU A 104 -13.17 -12.16 13.77
N ILE A 105 -13.80 -12.81 14.72
CA ILE A 105 -15.21 -12.60 15.04
C ILE A 105 -15.28 -11.57 16.15
N ILE A 106 -16.04 -10.51 15.95
CA ILE A 106 -16.27 -9.47 16.94
C ILE A 106 -17.75 -9.26 17.19
N LYS A 107 -18.10 -8.99 18.45
CA LYS A 107 -19.42 -8.54 18.87
C LYS A 107 -19.24 -7.35 19.79
N TRP A 108 -20.07 -6.34 19.63
CA TRP A 108 -19.97 -5.17 20.49
C TRP A 108 -21.30 -4.68 20.98
N LYS A 109 -21.24 -3.98 22.11
CA LYS A 109 -22.33 -3.22 22.69
C LYS A 109 -21.79 -1.86 23.12
N THR A 110 -22.50 -0.80 22.75
CA THR A 110 -22.10 0.57 23.10
C THR A 110 -22.81 1.06 24.36
N ASN A 111 -22.31 2.16 24.90
CA ASN A 111 -22.91 2.85 26.07
C ASN A 111 -24.30 3.44 25.79
N ILE A 112 -24.74 3.53 24.53
CA ILE A 112 -26.09 3.95 24.14
C ILE A 112 -26.96 2.76 23.70
N SER A 113 -26.56 1.54 24.06
CA SER A 113 -27.27 0.27 23.80
C SER A 113 -27.42 -0.10 22.31
N THR A 114 -26.64 0.50 21.40
CA THR A 114 -26.46 -0.07 20.04
C THR A 114 -25.53 -1.27 20.11
N PHE A 115 -25.74 -2.24 19.24
CA PHE A 115 -24.95 -3.46 19.19
C PHE A 115 -24.71 -3.90 17.74
N GLY A 116 -23.75 -4.77 17.55
CA GLY A 116 -23.46 -5.34 16.24
C GLY A 116 -22.46 -6.48 16.34
N ALA A 117 -22.34 -7.18 15.22
CA ALA A 117 -21.39 -8.26 15.05
C ALA A 117 -20.76 -8.19 13.65
N ALA A 118 -19.54 -8.70 13.55
CA ALA A 118 -18.86 -8.89 12.28
C ALA A 118 -17.97 -10.12 12.35
N GLU A 119 -17.88 -10.81 11.21
CA GLU A 119 -16.84 -11.78 10.92
C GLU A 119 -15.89 -11.13 9.92
N LEU A 120 -14.63 -10.99 10.30
CA LEU A 120 -13.60 -10.34 9.54
C LEU A 120 -12.61 -11.37 9.01
N THR A 121 -12.24 -11.22 7.77
CA THR A 121 -11.20 -12.03 7.14
C THR A 121 -9.88 -11.29 7.16
N LYS A 122 -8.80 -12.03 7.35
CA LYS A 122 -7.45 -11.48 7.19
C LYS A 122 -7.17 -11.22 5.71
N SER A 123 -6.45 -10.14 5.43
CA SER A 123 -5.99 -9.86 4.07
C SER A 123 -5.22 -11.07 3.49
N GLU A 124 -5.61 -11.51 2.29
CA GLU A 124 -5.04 -12.70 1.61
C GLU A 124 -3.76 -12.40 0.82
N VAL A 125 -3.02 -11.41 1.23
CA VAL A 125 -1.82 -10.90 0.53
C VAL A 125 -0.66 -11.90 0.41
N GLU A 126 -0.67 -12.95 1.19
CA GLU A 126 0.29 -14.07 1.08
C GLU A 126 0.00 -14.98 -0.12
N ASN A 127 -1.23 -14.94 -0.64
CA ASN A 127 -1.66 -15.75 -1.76
C ASN A 127 -1.06 -15.24 -3.09
N THR A 128 -1.11 -16.11 -4.09
CA THR A 128 -0.72 -15.76 -5.44
C THR A 128 -1.68 -14.71 -6.02
N SER A 129 -1.17 -13.80 -6.83
CA SER A 129 -1.98 -12.81 -7.54
C SER A 129 -3.05 -13.51 -8.40
N THR A 130 -4.27 -12.94 -8.38
CA THR A 130 -5.41 -13.45 -9.17
C THR A 130 -5.46 -12.85 -10.58
N TYR A 131 -4.60 -11.86 -10.89
CA TYR A 131 -4.51 -11.31 -12.24
C TYR A 131 -3.93 -12.31 -13.22
N VAL A 132 -4.67 -12.58 -14.30
CA VAL A 132 -4.22 -13.44 -15.39
C VAL A 132 -3.21 -12.66 -16.25
N PRO A 133 -2.02 -13.21 -16.50
CA PRO A 133 -1.03 -12.52 -17.33
C PRO A 133 -1.53 -12.33 -18.77
N LEU A 134 -1.19 -11.16 -19.35
CA LEU A 134 -1.39 -10.93 -20.77
C LEU A 134 -0.62 -11.97 -21.59
N PRO A 135 -1.07 -12.30 -22.82
CA PRO A 135 -0.42 -13.28 -23.69
C PRO A 135 0.88 -12.70 -24.29
N VAL A 136 1.81 -12.34 -23.42
CA VAL A 136 3.16 -11.82 -23.75
C VAL A 136 4.16 -12.74 -23.07
N THR A 137 4.84 -13.56 -23.84
CA THR A 137 5.67 -14.66 -23.34
C THR A 137 7.15 -14.43 -23.51
N SER A 138 7.54 -13.44 -24.31
CA SER A 138 8.92 -13.14 -24.66
C SER A 138 9.26 -11.65 -24.49
N TRP A 139 10.56 -11.38 -24.34
CA TRP A 139 11.09 -10.01 -24.28
C TRP A 139 10.78 -9.20 -25.56
N LEU A 140 10.78 -9.86 -26.72
CA LEU A 140 10.45 -9.19 -27.99
C LEU A 140 8.98 -8.76 -28.01
N GLU A 141 8.08 -9.64 -27.65
CA GLU A 141 6.64 -9.32 -27.55
C GLU A 141 6.36 -8.25 -26.50
N PHE A 142 7.08 -8.27 -25.37
CA PHE A 142 7.00 -7.22 -24.37
C PHE A 142 7.36 -5.86 -24.96
N LYS A 143 8.52 -5.75 -25.64
CA LYS A 143 8.95 -4.51 -26.28
C LYS A 143 7.92 -4.02 -27.32
N ASP A 144 7.46 -4.90 -28.19
CA ASP A 144 6.44 -4.56 -29.22
C ASP A 144 5.15 -4.05 -28.58
N ARG A 145 4.70 -4.68 -27.49
CA ARG A 145 3.49 -4.26 -26.81
C ARG A 145 3.63 -2.90 -26.12
N VAL A 146 4.68 -2.72 -25.29
CA VAL A 146 4.80 -1.51 -24.47
C VAL A 146 5.12 -0.26 -25.29
N THR A 147 5.79 -0.40 -26.43
CA THR A 147 6.07 0.71 -27.34
C THR A 147 4.84 1.22 -28.10
N LYS A 148 3.75 0.46 -28.11
CA LYS A 148 2.45 0.86 -28.71
C LYS A 148 1.52 1.52 -27.70
N LEU A 149 1.86 1.51 -26.41
CA LEU A 149 1.05 2.15 -25.37
C LEU A 149 1.16 3.67 -25.46
N GLU A 150 0.07 4.34 -25.11
CA GLU A 150 0.03 5.81 -25.03
C GLU A 150 0.99 6.30 -23.95
N HIS A 151 1.83 7.26 -24.31
CA HIS A 151 2.87 7.79 -23.43
C HIS A 151 2.26 8.53 -22.24
N TYR A 152 2.81 8.34 -21.04
CA TYR A 152 2.33 8.89 -19.74
C TYR A 152 0.92 8.47 -19.28
N ARG A 153 0.20 7.68 -20.06
CA ARG A 153 -1.07 7.11 -19.63
C ARG A 153 -0.86 6.00 -18.61
N TYR A 154 0.12 5.13 -18.89
CA TYR A 154 0.40 3.96 -18.07
C TYR A 154 1.62 4.16 -17.19
N ILE A 155 1.59 3.53 -16.03
CA ILE A 155 2.74 3.38 -15.13
C ILE A 155 3.03 1.91 -14.92
N PHE A 156 4.28 1.61 -14.63
CA PHE A 156 4.80 0.25 -14.60
C PHE A 156 5.52 -0.03 -13.28
N ARG A 157 5.47 -1.30 -12.86
CA ARG A 157 6.24 -1.77 -11.71
C ARG A 157 6.76 -3.17 -11.97
N GLY A 158 8.06 -3.40 -11.78
CA GLY A 158 8.68 -4.71 -11.88
C GLY A 158 8.84 -5.40 -10.52
N GLN A 159 8.57 -6.70 -10.50
CA GLN A 159 8.84 -7.58 -9.35
C GLN A 159 9.57 -8.84 -9.82
N SER A 160 10.54 -9.30 -9.03
CA SER A 160 11.27 -10.57 -9.29
C SER A 160 10.42 -11.82 -9.04
N THR A 161 9.18 -11.68 -8.64
CA THR A 161 8.21 -12.75 -8.36
C THR A 161 6.83 -12.36 -8.84
N THR A 162 5.93 -13.34 -8.94
CA THR A 162 4.53 -13.15 -9.32
C THR A 162 3.59 -12.94 -8.12
N LYS A 163 4.15 -12.57 -6.96
CA LYS A 163 3.37 -12.28 -5.76
C LYS A 163 2.53 -11.02 -5.92
N ARG A 164 1.50 -10.89 -5.09
CA ARG A 164 0.61 -9.73 -5.04
C ARG A 164 1.36 -8.43 -4.75
N LEU A 165 0.77 -7.32 -5.21
CA LEU A 165 1.21 -5.97 -4.84
C LEU A 165 1.03 -5.74 -3.35
N ARG A 166 2.09 -5.26 -2.69
CA ARG A 166 2.09 -4.93 -1.27
C ARG A 166 3.13 -3.86 -0.99
N THR A 167 2.79 -2.85 -0.19
CA THR A 167 3.74 -1.80 0.18
C THR A 167 4.86 -2.35 1.08
N PRO A 168 6.02 -1.69 1.16
CA PRO A 168 7.06 -2.04 2.13
C PRO A 168 6.55 -2.06 3.57
N PHE A 169 5.72 -1.10 3.99
CA PHE A 169 5.11 -1.07 5.31
C PHE A 169 4.31 -2.34 5.62
N HIS A 170 3.37 -2.69 4.77
CA HIS A 170 2.53 -3.87 4.99
C HIS A 170 3.31 -5.19 4.92
N ARG A 171 4.43 -5.24 4.17
CA ARG A 171 5.33 -6.43 4.15
C ARG A 171 6.02 -6.69 5.49
N THR A 172 6.11 -5.70 6.38
CA THR A 172 6.63 -5.90 7.73
C THR A 172 5.64 -6.65 8.64
N GLY A 173 4.41 -6.86 8.16
CA GLY A 173 3.31 -7.42 8.97
C GLY A 173 2.60 -6.38 9.82
N ARG A 174 3.01 -5.11 9.80
CA ARG A 174 2.32 -4.02 10.48
C ARG A 174 1.04 -3.64 9.73
N GLY A 175 0.03 -3.22 10.47
CA GLY A 175 -1.26 -2.77 9.94
C GLY A 175 -1.65 -1.37 10.40
N ASP A 176 -1.28 -0.96 11.62
CA ASP A 176 -1.74 0.30 12.20
C ASP A 176 -1.09 1.53 11.55
N MET A 177 -1.75 2.05 10.52
CA MET A 177 -1.36 3.26 9.80
C MET A 177 -1.43 4.51 10.68
N ARG A 178 -2.38 4.56 11.64
CA ARG A 178 -2.50 5.70 12.55
C ARG A 178 -1.25 5.82 13.41
N ARG A 179 -0.80 4.72 13.98
CA ARG A 179 0.43 4.66 14.77
C ARG A 179 1.64 5.04 13.92
N PHE A 180 1.75 4.53 12.69
CA PHE A 180 2.82 4.88 11.77
C PHE A 180 2.95 6.41 11.60
N PHE A 181 1.83 7.09 11.33
CA PHE A 181 1.86 8.55 11.12
C PHE A 181 1.97 9.39 12.39
N LEU A 182 1.49 8.91 13.53
CA LEU A 182 1.53 9.67 14.78
C LEU A 182 2.80 9.43 15.62
N GLU A 183 3.42 8.27 15.51
CA GLU A 183 4.59 7.90 16.31
C GLU A 183 5.86 7.76 15.46
N ASP A 184 5.82 6.93 14.40
CA ASP A 184 7.02 6.58 13.65
C ASP A 184 7.50 7.75 12.79
N VAL A 185 6.62 8.35 11.99
CA VAL A 185 6.98 9.43 11.05
C VAL A 185 7.53 10.66 11.78
N PRO A 186 6.92 11.19 12.87
CA PRO A 186 7.50 12.31 13.62
C PRO A 186 8.84 11.96 14.26
N THR A 187 9.00 10.73 14.76
CA THR A 187 10.26 10.27 15.33
C THR A 187 11.35 10.20 14.27
N LEU A 188 11.04 9.58 13.12
CA LEU A 188 11.95 9.50 11.98
C LEU A 188 12.34 10.88 11.46
N HIS A 189 11.38 11.78 11.29
CA HIS A 189 11.60 13.15 10.85
C HIS A 189 12.58 13.87 11.80
N ARG A 190 12.34 13.83 13.11
CA ARG A 190 13.23 14.44 14.12
C ARG A 190 14.66 13.90 14.03
N HIS A 191 14.84 12.59 13.83
CA HIS A 191 16.17 11.99 13.69
C HIS A 191 16.87 12.36 12.39
N LEU A 192 16.13 12.56 11.31
CA LEU A 192 16.70 12.84 9.99
C LEU A 192 16.90 14.34 9.72
N THR A 193 16.26 15.23 10.46
CA THR A 193 16.37 16.69 10.28
C THR A 193 17.83 17.18 10.29
N ALA A 194 18.70 16.58 11.09
CA ALA A 194 20.12 16.92 11.14
C ALA A 194 20.95 16.34 9.95
N ARG A 195 20.34 15.52 9.11
CA ARG A 195 21.02 14.78 8.03
C ARG A 195 20.48 15.10 6.64
N THR A 196 19.37 15.82 6.57
CA THR A 196 18.77 16.30 5.32
C THR A 196 19.04 17.79 5.16
N PRO A 197 19.37 18.28 3.95
CA PRO A 197 19.58 19.70 3.71
C PRO A 197 18.27 20.51 3.75
N HIS A 198 17.11 19.84 3.67
CA HIS A 198 15.78 20.45 3.69
C HIS A 198 15.02 20.04 4.95
N LEU A 199 14.40 21.02 5.61
CA LEU A 199 13.49 20.79 6.73
C LEU A 199 12.07 20.57 6.17
N PHE A 200 11.63 19.31 6.13
CA PHE A 200 10.31 18.96 5.62
C PHE A 200 9.19 19.41 6.56
N ASN A 201 8.19 20.09 6.01
CA ASN A 201 6.96 20.39 6.72
C ASN A 201 5.96 19.22 6.55
N LEU A 202 5.87 18.36 7.55
CA LEU A 202 5.00 17.18 7.50
C LEU A 202 3.49 17.52 7.46
N LEU A 203 3.09 18.77 7.78
CA LEU A 203 1.70 19.22 7.65
C LEU A 203 1.37 19.61 6.19
N ASN A 204 2.39 19.86 5.37
CA ASN A 204 2.21 20.08 3.94
C ASN A 204 2.17 18.73 3.21
N PRO A 205 1.08 18.35 2.54
CA PRO A 205 0.95 17.05 1.89
C PRO A 205 2.05 16.77 0.86
N THR A 206 2.47 17.78 0.11
CA THR A 206 3.54 17.65 -0.90
C THR A 206 4.89 17.35 -0.26
N GLU A 207 5.26 18.06 0.81
CA GLU A 207 6.52 17.83 1.51
C GLU A 207 6.51 16.53 2.32
N ASN A 208 5.37 16.16 2.90
CA ASN A 208 5.21 14.87 3.56
C ASN A 208 5.38 13.71 2.57
N ALA A 209 4.79 13.81 1.39
CA ALA A 209 4.97 12.84 0.32
C ALA A 209 6.43 12.74 -0.13
N ALA A 210 7.12 13.88 -0.30
CA ALA A 210 8.54 13.91 -0.64
C ALA A 210 9.41 13.28 0.47
N PHE A 211 9.10 13.56 1.74
CA PHE A 211 9.79 12.95 2.88
C PHE A 211 9.61 11.43 2.91
N LEU A 212 8.38 10.93 2.79
CA LEU A 212 8.13 9.49 2.77
C LEU A 212 8.80 8.80 1.59
N ASN A 213 8.80 9.43 0.42
CA ASN A 213 9.48 8.91 -0.76
C ASN A 213 11.00 8.88 -0.57
N LEU A 214 11.59 9.94 0.02
CA LEU A 214 13.02 9.99 0.35
C LEU A 214 13.41 8.86 1.29
N VAL A 215 12.72 8.69 2.41
CA VAL A 215 13.08 7.67 3.41
C VAL A 215 12.87 6.25 2.89
N GLN A 216 11.87 6.04 2.01
CA GLN A 216 11.68 4.76 1.32
C GLN A 216 12.88 4.40 0.44
N HIS A 217 13.44 5.36 -0.29
CA HIS A 217 14.65 5.15 -1.10
C HIS A 217 15.87 4.76 -0.25
N HIS A 218 15.89 5.17 1.01
CA HIS A 218 16.90 4.75 1.99
C HIS A 218 16.51 3.49 2.76
N GLY A 219 15.48 2.74 2.31
CA GLY A 219 15.10 1.44 2.83
C GLY A 219 14.13 1.46 4.02
N TYR A 220 13.64 2.64 4.42
CA TYR A 220 12.62 2.68 5.48
C TYR A 220 11.26 2.23 4.92
N PRO A 221 10.56 1.29 5.59
CA PRO A 221 9.29 0.80 5.09
C PRO A 221 8.19 1.84 5.24
N THR A 222 7.64 2.27 4.10
CA THR A 222 6.54 3.24 4.02
C THR A 222 5.30 2.63 3.37
N PRO A 223 4.11 3.23 3.52
CA PRO A 223 2.90 2.80 2.83
C PRO A 223 2.84 3.27 1.37
N LEU A 224 3.98 3.62 0.79
CA LEU A 224 4.11 3.93 -0.62
C LEU A 224 4.46 2.68 -1.42
N LEU A 225 4.03 2.64 -2.67
CA LEU A 225 4.44 1.66 -3.66
C LEU A 225 5.03 2.40 -4.87
N ASP A 226 6.28 2.08 -5.21
CA ASP A 226 6.98 2.75 -6.31
C ASP A 226 6.52 2.25 -7.66
N TRP A 227 6.36 3.19 -8.59
CA TRP A 227 6.05 2.99 -9.99
C TRP A 227 7.03 3.79 -10.85
N THR A 228 7.04 3.51 -12.13
CA THR A 228 7.80 4.28 -13.13
C THR A 228 6.97 4.48 -14.40
N TYR A 229 7.17 5.59 -15.10
CA TYR A 229 6.62 5.79 -16.45
C TYR A 229 7.31 4.94 -17.51
N SER A 230 8.50 4.41 -17.22
CA SER A 230 9.25 3.59 -18.17
C SER A 230 9.01 2.09 -17.97
N PRO A 231 8.43 1.38 -18.94
CA PRO A 231 8.32 -0.08 -18.90
C PRO A 231 9.69 -0.76 -18.83
N PHE A 232 10.73 -0.13 -19.35
CA PHE A 232 12.09 -0.67 -19.37
C PHE A 232 12.77 -0.52 -18.01
N VAL A 233 12.53 0.58 -17.30
CA VAL A 233 12.97 0.73 -15.90
C VAL A 233 12.24 -0.29 -15.00
N ALA A 234 10.94 -0.53 -15.23
CA ALA A 234 10.23 -1.58 -14.52
C ALA A 234 10.83 -2.98 -14.80
N ALA A 235 11.19 -3.27 -16.06
CA ALA A 235 11.87 -4.51 -16.41
C ALA A 235 13.23 -4.62 -15.70
N PHE A 236 14.03 -3.55 -15.65
CA PHE A 236 15.27 -3.53 -14.88
C PHE A 236 15.02 -3.95 -13.42
N PHE A 237 14.06 -3.33 -12.72
CA PHE A 237 13.73 -3.67 -11.35
C PHE A 237 13.22 -5.11 -11.18
N ALA A 238 12.58 -5.69 -12.19
CA ALA A 238 12.15 -7.07 -12.15
C ALA A 238 13.32 -8.07 -12.15
N TYR A 239 14.40 -7.75 -12.88
CA TYR A 239 15.51 -8.67 -13.11
C TYR A 239 16.77 -8.37 -12.28
N GLN A 240 17.01 -7.12 -11.84
CA GLN A 240 18.30 -6.70 -11.25
C GLN A 240 18.77 -7.55 -10.06
N ARG A 241 17.84 -8.05 -9.23
CA ARG A 241 18.17 -8.82 -8.02
C ARG A 241 18.32 -10.32 -8.25
N ILE A 242 18.07 -10.79 -9.48
CA ILE A 242 18.19 -12.20 -9.84
C ILE A 242 19.64 -12.46 -10.26
N LYS A 243 20.33 -13.36 -9.62
CA LYS A 243 21.69 -13.73 -9.99
C LYS A 243 21.73 -14.46 -11.33
N MET A 244 22.82 -14.34 -12.09
CA MET A 244 23.01 -15.07 -13.35
C MET A 244 22.90 -16.58 -13.18
N SER A 245 23.55 -17.13 -12.13
CA SER A 245 23.47 -18.55 -11.79
C SER A 245 22.04 -19.01 -11.48
N GLU A 246 21.28 -18.16 -10.80
CA GLU A 246 19.88 -18.41 -10.46
C GLU A 246 18.99 -18.39 -11.73
N ALA A 247 19.23 -17.43 -12.63
CA ALA A 247 18.53 -17.35 -13.92
C ALA A 247 18.85 -18.55 -14.84
N ALA A 248 20.11 -18.96 -14.89
CA ALA A 248 20.54 -20.13 -15.69
C ALA A 248 19.93 -21.44 -15.19
N ALA A 249 19.76 -21.60 -13.87
CA ALA A 249 19.17 -22.77 -13.24
C ALA A 249 17.64 -22.70 -13.13
N ALA A 250 17.00 -21.59 -13.53
CA ALA A 250 15.56 -21.40 -13.39
C ALA A 250 14.76 -22.36 -14.28
N SER A 251 13.66 -22.87 -13.77
CA SER A 251 12.65 -23.57 -14.57
C SER A 251 11.94 -22.61 -15.53
N GLU A 252 11.33 -23.13 -16.58
CA GLU A 252 10.56 -22.34 -17.54
C GLU A 252 9.34 -21.63 -16.86
N ASP A 253 8.84 -22.20 -15.78
CA ASP A 253 7.69 -21.66 -15.04
C ASP A 253 8.07 -20.53 -14.10
N ARG A 254 9.36 -20.34 -13.81
CA ARG A 254 9.81 -19.23 -12.98
C ARG A 254 9.77 -17.93 -13.76
N LYS A 255 8.91 -17.02 -13.31
CA LYS A 255 8.64 -15.75 -13.97
C LYS A 255 8.97 -14.56 -13.07
N VAL A 256 9.32 -13.45 -13.69
CA VAL A 256 9.22 -12.11 -13.12
C VAL A 256 7.90 -11.51 -13.58
N ARG A 257 7.39 -10.52 -12.84
CA ARG A 257 6.15 -9.85 -13.18
C ARG A 257 6.36 -8.35 -13.38
N ILE A 258 5.74 -7.82 -14.44
CA ILE A 258 5.63 -6.40 -14.70
C ILE A 258 4.16 -6.04 -14.63
N PHE A 259 3.80 -5.20 -13.68
CA PHE A 259 2.48 -4.60 -13.57
C PHE A 259 2.37 -3.42 -14.51
N VAL A 260 1.24 -3.30 -15.18
CA VAL A 260 0.87 -2.24 -16.11
C VAL A 260 -0.42 -1.61 -15.58
N PHE A 261 -0.34 -0.38 -15.09
CA PHE A 261 -1.47 0.28 -14.46
C PHE A 261 -1.91 1.49 -15.29
N ASP A 262 -3.19 1.56 -15.67
CA ASP A 262 -3.79 2.70 -16.38
C ASP A 262 -4.03 3.87 -15.42
N LYS A 263 -2.97 4.62 -15.16
CA LYS A 263 -2.99 5.78 -14.28
C LYS A 263 -4.01 6.82 -14.71
N LEU A 264 -4.05 7.13 -16.00
CA LEU A 264 -4.93 8.21 -16.51
C LEU A 264 -6.41 7.87 -16.26
N GLN A 265 -6.81 6.64 -16.61
CA GLN A 265 -8.19 6.20 -16.39
C GLN A 265 -8.53 6.13 -14.90
N TRP A 266 -7.60 5.61 -14.08
CA TRP A 266 -7.78 5.55 -12.63
C TRP A 266 -7.99 6.92 -12.01
N CYS A 267 -7.12 7.90 -12.32
CA CYS A 267 -7.23 9.26 -11.79
C CYS A 267 -8.47 10.01 -12.30
N THR A 268 -9.03 9.60 -13.44
CA THR A 268 -10.28 10.14 -13.96
C THR A 268 -11.50 9.59 -13.24
N ASP A 269 -11.49 8.29 -12.92
CA ASP A 269 -12.65 7.60 -12.38
C ASP A 269 -12.67 7.60 -10.84
N ILE A 270 -11.50 7.63 -10.19
CA ILE A 270 -11.35 7.45 -8.75
C ILE A 270 -10.77 8.72 -8.13
N GLN A 271 -11.45 9.22 -7.11
CA GLN A 271 -10.96 10.38 -6.35
C GLN A 271 -9.62 10.04 -5.68
N GLN A 272 -8.62 10.88 -5.90
CA GLN A 272 -7.29 10.72 -5.31
C GLN A 272 -7.27 11.33 -3.90
N ILE A 273 -6.82 10.54 -2.94
CA ILE A 273 -6.70 10.93 -1.53
C ILE A 273 -5.23 11.11 -1.22
N LEU A 274 -4.80 12.36 -1.02
CA LEU A 274 -3.41 12.71 -0.75
C LEU A 274 -3.15 13.05 0.72
N SER A 275 -4.21 13.17 1.53
CA SER A 275 -4.07 13.41 2.97
C SER A 275 -3.77 12.11 3.71
N ILE A 276 -2.73 12.14 4.52
CA ILE A 276 -2.34 11.02 5.39
C ILE A 276 -3.30 10.79 6.55
N ASN A 277 -4.19 11.74 6.83
CA ASN A 277 -5.15 11.66 7.93
C ASN A 277 -6.44 10.92 7.56
N ILE A 278 -6.70 10.74 6.27
CA ILE A 278 -7.88 10.06 5.77
C ILE A 278 -7.72 8.56 5.96
N ARG A 279 -8.77 7.93 6.49
CA ARG A 279 -8.77 6.50 6.85
C ARG A 279 -9.68 5.63 5.98
N TRP A 280 -10.36 6.23 5.01
CA TRP A 280 -11.08 5.44 4.03
C TRP A 280 -10.12 4.52 3.27
N PRO A 281 -10.53 3.28 2.98
CA PRO A 281 -9.76 2.43 2.10
C PRO A 281 -9.55 3.11 0.75
N HIS A 282 -8.28 3.30 0.36
CA HIS A 282 -7.95 3.94 -0.91
C HIS A 282 -6.62 3.47 -1.48
N PHE A 283 -6.48 3.64 -2.78
CA PHE A 283 -5.23 3.55 -3.51
C PHE A 283 -5.12 4.80 -4.38
N SER A 284 -4.20 5.69 -4.08
CA SER A 284 -4.07 6.99 -4.72
C SER A 284 -2.70 7.17 -5.34
N ILE A 285 -2.66 7.76 -6.51
CA ILE A 285 -1.39 8.06 -7.23
C ILE A 285 -0.80 9.34 -6.66
N LEU A 286 0.50 9.31 -6.45
CA LEU A 286 1.28 10.37 -5.85
C LEU A 286 2.49 10.68 -6.74
N GLU A 287 2.62 11.92 -7.16
CA GLU A 287 3.79 12.42 -7.89
C GLU A 287 4.64 13.28 -6.95
N PRO A 288 5.58 12.69 -6.19
CA PRO A 288 6.34 13.42 -5.20
C PRO A 288 7.32 14.40 -5.85
N VAL A 289 7.53 15.53 -5.20
CA VAL A 289 8.61 16.46 -5.58
C VAL A 289 9.95 15.85 -5.16
N ALA A 290 10.97 15.97 -6.02
CA ALA A 290 12.29 15.35 -5.83
C ALA A 290 13.16 16.10 -4.80
N ILE A 291 12.63 16.40 -3.61
CA ILE A 291 13.40 17.07 -2.56
C ILE A 291 14.39 16.08 -1.94
N GLY A 292 15.68 16.29 -2.22
CA GLY A 292 16.76 15.43 -1.69
C GLY A 292 16.78 14.00 -2.24
N ASN A 293 15.96 13.70 -3.24
CA ASN A 293 15.87 12.37 -3.86
C ASN A 293 16.34 12.39 -5.32
N GLU A 294 17.63 12.19 -5.52
CA GLU A 294 18.25 12.20 -6.84
C GLU A 294 17.82 11.02 -7.76
N ARG A 295 17.21 9.97 -7.18
CA ARG A 295 16.77 8.77 -7.91
C ARG A 295 15.45 8.96 -8.65
N LEU A 296 14.64 9.93 -8.23
CA LEU A 296 13.28 10.10 -8.73
C LEU A 296 13.24 10.37 -10.23
N ILE A 297 14.11 11.25 -10.72
CA ILE A 297 14.15 11.66 -12.13
C ILE A 297 14.71 10.56 -13.05
N PRO A 298 15.90 9.97 -12.80
CA PRO A 298 16.44 8.93 -13.71
C PRO A 298 15.56 7.67 -13.73
N GLN A 299 14.87 7.37 -12.63
CA GLN A 299 13.91 6.27 -12.59
C GLN A 299 12.55 6.62 -13.20
N GLN A 300 12.31 7.87 -13.62
CA GLN A 300 10.99 8.36 -14.03
C GLN A 300 9.91 7.94 -13.02
N ALA A 301 10.25 8.09 -11.73
CA ALA A 301 9.53 7.49 -10.64
C ALA A 301 8.33 8.32 -10.20
N LEU A 302 7.30 7.62 -9.78
CA LEU A 302 6.19 8.13 -9.01
C LEU A 302 5.81 7.05 -7.99
N SER A 303 4.90 7.38 -7.09
CA SER A 303 4.45 6.45 -6.07
C SER A 303 2.93 6.35 -6.06
N SER A 304 2.40 5.29 -5.47
CA SER A 304 1.03 5.29 -4.96
C SER A 304 1.05 5.23 -3.45
N PHE A 305 0.08 5.88 -2.82
CA PHE A 305 -0.17 5.84 -1.39
C PHE A 305 -1.45 5.04 -1.14
N THR A 306 -1.42 4.14 -0.16
CA THR A 306 -2.57 3.30 0.13
C THR A 306 -2.71 3.00 1.62
N THR A 307 -3.96 2.92 2.08
CA THR A 307 -4.33 2.43 3.41
C THR A 307 -4.70 0.95 3.39
N VAL A 308 -4.78 0.31 2.21
CA VAL A 308 -5.15 -1.10 2.11
C VAL A 308 -3.94 -2.00 1.95
N ASP A 309 -3.94 -3.13 2.63
CA ASP A 309 -2.90 -4.16 2.52
C ASP A 309 -3.01 -4.95 1.20
N ASP A 310 -4.21 -5.40 0.83
CA ASP A 310 -4.47 -6.10 -0.43
C ASP A 310 -4.87 -5.13 -1.55
N ILE A 311 -3.85 -4.55 -2.17
CA ILE A 311 -3.99 -3.57 -3.25
C ILE A 311 -4.71 -4.16 -4.45
N GLU A 312 -4.41 -5.41 -4.82
CA GLU A 312 -5.00 -6.04 -6.01
C GLU A 312 -6.50 -6.25 -5.84
N THR A 313 -6.94 -6.79 -4.71
CA THR A 313 -8.38 -6.95 -4.42
C THR A 313 -9.10 -5.61 -4.39
N TYR A 314 -8.46 -4.56 -3.84
CA TYR A 314 -9.04 -3.22 -3.86
C TYR A 314 -9.21 -2.68 -5.29
N ILE A 315 -8.19 -2.79 -6.13
CA ILE A 315 -8.28 -2.35 -7.53
C ILE A 315 -9.35 -3.16 -8.28
N GLN A 316 -9.36 -4.49 -8.13
CA GLN A 316 -10.36 -5.38 -8.75
C GLN A 316 -11.80 -5.01 -8.35
N SER A 317 -12.03 -4.55 -7.11
CA SER A 317 -13.35 -4.09 -6.67
C SER A 317 -13.86 -2.85 -7.40
N LYS A 318 -12.99 -2.14 -8.12
CA LYS A 318 -13.31 -0.97 -8.94
C LYS A 318 -13.36 -1.29 -10.44
N GLU A 319 -12.91 -2.48 -10.83
CA GLU A 319 -12.93 -2.96 -12.21
C GLU A 319 -14.29 -3.58 -12.56
N ASN A 320 -14.62 -3.62 -13.85
CA ASN A 320 -15.78 -4.27 -14.40
C ASN A 320 -15.51 -4.67 -15.87
N GLU A 321 -16.51 -5.17 -16.59
CA GLU A 321 -16.37 -5.64 -17.98
C GLU A 321 -15.81 -4.57 -18.95
N THR A 322 -15.99 -3.29 -18.66
CA THR A 322 -15.55 -2.16 -19.51
C THR A 322 -14.35 -1.40 -18.96
N LYS A 323 -13.96 -1.63 -17.70
CA LYS A 323 -12.89 -0.92 -17.00
C LYS A 323 -11.92 -1.90 -16.39
N CYS A 324 -10.69 -1.87 -16.90
CA CYS A 324 -9.55 -2.65 -16.37
C CYS A 324 -8.40 -1.68 -16.09
N TYR A 325 -8.06 -1.50 -14.83
CA TYR A 325 -7.01 -0.56 -14.42
C TYR A 325 -5.65 -1.21 -14.27
N LEU A 326 -5.61 -2.51 -13.91
CA LEU A 326 -4.37 -3.22 -13.66
C LEU A 326 -4.25 -4.44 -14.57
N GLN A 327 -3.14 -4.54 -15.29
CA GLN A 327 -2.77 -5.70 -16.09
C GLN A 327 -1.39 -6.19 -15.66
N VAL A 328 -1.08 -7.44 -15.94
CA VAL A 328 0.21 -8.02 -15.61
C VAL A 328 0.83 -8.74 -16.81
N ILE A 329 2.16 -8.67 -16.90
CA ILE A 329 2.97 -9.37 -17.90
C ILE A 329 4.00 -10.20 -17.15
N ASP A 330 4.00 -11.50 -17.41
CA ASP A 330 4.94 -12.44 -16.80
C ASP A 330 6.00 -12.87 -17.83
N LEU A 331 7.26 -12.53 -17.55
CA LEU A 331 8.39 -12.87 -18.41
C LEU A 331 9.28 -13.95 -17.78
N PRO A 332 9.88 -14.86 -18.59
CA PRO A 332 10.76 -15.89 -18.06
C PRO A 332 11.98 -15.30 -17.35
N VAL A 333 12.33 -15.83 -16.19
CA VAL A 333 13.59 -15.50 -15.49
C VAL A 333 14.81 -15.87 -16.32
N LYS A 334 14.74 -16.94 -17.09
CA LYS A 334 15.80 -17.49 -17.92
C LYS A 334 16.38 -16.51 -18.97
N GLY A 335 15.57 -15.53 -19.39
CA GLY A 335 16.00 -14.48 -20.33
C GLY A 335 16.81 -13.32 -19.71
N ARG A 336 17.11 -13.35 -18.41
CA ARG A 336 17.73 -12.25 -17.66
C ARG A 336 18.95 -11.62 -18.35
N ASP A 337 19.92 -12.44 -18.75
CA ASP A 337 21.20 -11.94 -19.29
C ASP A 337 21.06 -11.14 -20.57
N GLN A 338 20.22 -11.63 -21.50
CA GLN A 338 19.91 -10.91 -22.71
C GLN A 338 19.17 -9.61 -22.39
N ILE A 339 18.16 -9.66 -21.51
CA ILE A 339 17.33 -8.51 -21.15
C ILE A 339 18.19 -7.44 -20.48
N MET A 340 18.99 -7.80 -19.46
CA MET A 340 19.84 -6.85 -18.74
C MET A 340 20.90 -6.23 -19.67
N ARG A 341 21.45 -6.99 -20.62
CA ARG A 341 22.38 -6.46 -21.63
C ARG A 341 21.69 -5.46 -22.57
N GLU A 342 20.49 -5.77 -23.06
CA GLU A 342 19.74 -4.86 -23.93
C GLU A 342 19.35 -3.57 -23.17
N LEU A 343 18.91 -3.68 -21.91
CA LEU A 343 18.64 -2.52 -21.04
C LEU A 343 19.90 -1.66 -20.85
N GLY A 344 21.07 -2.29 -20.64
CA GLY A 344 22.36 -1.59 -20.56
C GLY A 344 22.72 -0.84 -21.82
N LEU A 345 22.45 -1.41 -23.02
CA LEU A 345 22.63 -0.72 -24.31
C LEU A 345 21.68 0.49 -24.47
N MET A 346 20.51 0.47 -23.79
CA MET A 346 19.57 1.60 -23.73
C MET A 346 19.97 2.63 -22.66
N GLY A 347 21.08 2.43 -21.92
CA GLY A 347 21.50 3.29 -20.82
C GLY A 347 20.77 3.05 -19.50
N ILE A 348 20.01 1.96 -19.39
CA ILE A 348 19.28 1.59 -18.15
C ILE A 348 20.15 0.62 -17.38
N THR A 349 20.96 1.17 -16.46
CA THR A 349 21.92 0.45 -15.63
C THR A 349 21.74 0.84 -14.15
N ALA A 350 22.37 0.10 -13.24
CA ALA A 350 22.37 0.50 -11.84
C ALA A 350 23.00 1.88 -11.63
N GLY A 351 24.10 2.18 -12.32
CA GLY A 351 24.77 3.48 -12.23
C GLY A 351 23.93 4.65 -12.73
N SER A 352 23.12 4.45 -13.78
CA SER A 352 22.22 5.49 -14.29
C SER A 352 20.99 5.69 -13.41
N LEU A 353 20.44 4.62 -12.82
CA LEU A 353 19.20 4.66 -12.03
C LEU A 353 19.41 4.98 -10.54
N PHE A 354 20.61 4.71 -10.02
CA PHE A 354 20.99 5.00 -8.64
C PHE A 354 22.19 5.95 -8.61
N PRO A 355 21.97 7.27 -8.71
CA PRO A 355 23.06 8.24 -8.67
C PRO A 355 23.90 8.06 -7.39
N GLY A 356 25.23 8.22 -7.55
CA GLY A 356 26.18 8.09 -6.44
C GLY A 356 27.00 6.80 -6.45
N LEU A 357 27.77 6.61 -5.40
CA LEU A 357 28.73 5.48 -5.29
C LEU A 357 28.06 4.11 -5.31
N ASP A 358 26.90 3.98 -4.66
CA ASP A 358 26.21 2.70 -4.56
C ASP A 358 25.82 2.15 -5.94
N GLY A 359 25.23 3.00 -6.79
CA GLY A 359 24.84 2.60 -8.14
C GLY A 359 26.02 2.31 -9.03
N ALA A 360 27.08 3.13 -8.96
CA ALA A 360 28.31 2.91 -9.71
C ALA A 360 28.99 1.59 -9.29
N CYS A 361 29.10 1.32 -8.00
CA CYS A 361 29.65 0.06 -7.48
C CYS A 361 28.80 -1.14 -7.88
N GLU A 362 27.48 -1.03 -7.83
CA GLU A 362 26.55 -2.10 -8.23
C GLU A 362 26.71 -2.44 -9.72
N GLU A 363 26.78 -1.42 -10.60
CA GLU A 363 26.99 -1.60 -12.04
C GLU A 363 28.33 -2.28 -12.32
N LEU A 364 29.44 -1.81 -11.70
CA LEU A 364 30.76 -2.39 -11.89
C LEU A 364 30.84 -3.80 -11.32
N ARG A 365 30.17 -4.06 -10.22
CA ARG A 365 30.07 -5.40 -9.61
C ARG A 365 29.40 -6.38 -10.62
N GLU A 366 28.25 -6.00 -11.19
CA GLU A 366 27.58 -6.84 -12.17
C GLU A 366 28.46 -7.06 -13.41
N ARG A 367 29.13 -6.01 -13.90
CA ARG A 367 30.00 -6.06 -15.08
C ARG A 367 31.23 -6.95 -14.88
N PHE A 368 31.90 -6.88 -13.73
CA PHE A 368 33.18 -7.56 -13.51
C PHE A 368 33.03 -8.94 -12.87
N PHE A 369 32.05 -9.11 -12.03
CA PHE A 369 31.88 -10.37 -11.29
C PHE A 369 30.74 -11.24 -11.82
N ARG A 370 29.93 -10.72 -12.73
CA ARG A 370 28.80 -11.45 -13.34
C ARG A 370 27.88 -12.10 -12.28
N LEU A 371 27.57 -11.39 -11.22
CA LEU A 371 26.81 -11.86 -10.05
C LEU A 371 25.30 -11.81 -10.29
#